data_ac6567092484d337272d4f30b605744e
#
_entry.id   ac6567092484d337272d4f30b605744e
#
_cell.length_a   1.000
_cell.length_b   1.000
_cell.length_c   1.000
_cell.angle_alpha   90.00
_cell.angle_beta   90.00
_cell.angle_gamma   90.00
#
_symmetry.space_group_name_H-M   'P 1'
#
loop_
_entity.id
_entity.type
_entity.pdbx_description
1 polymer ?
#
loop_
_entity_poly.entity_id
_entity_poly.type
_entity_poly.pdbx_seq_one_letter_code
_entity_poly.pdbx_strand_id
1 'polypeptide(L)'
;MMDNSNFNRVQAVINLDNIRDNITAMKRLIDGDKKMLAVIKADAYGHGAVEVAEALDDLVDFFAVAFIDEALELRRANIDKPILILGYTDPSDYELIIRYDVRPAMYEVDDAQKLSDLAVSMNTKAKICLLYTS
;
A
#
# COMPACT_ATOMS: atom_id res chain seq x y z
N MET A 1 19.56 17.89 -28.26
CA MET A 1 18.78 16.69 -28.61
C MET A 1 19.66 15.49 -28.33
N MET A 2 19.52 14.86 -27.18
CA MET A 2 20.21 13.59 -26.90
C MET A 2 19.25 12.49 -27.33
N ASP A 3 19.64 11.78 -28.38
CA ASP A 3 18.95 10.58 -28.86
C ASP A 3 19.19 9.46 -27.84
N ASN A 4 18.21 9.22 -26.99
CA ASN A 4 18.19 8.10 -26.04
C ASN A 4 17.60 6.85 -26.69
N SER A 5 18.10 6.46 -27.86
CA SER A 5 17.81 5.16 -28.45
C SER A 5 18.59 4.05 -27.71
N ASN A 6 18.35 3.91 -26.40
CA ASN A 6 18.73 2.69 -25.71
C ASN A 6 17.75 1.59 -26.16
N PHE A 7 18.11 0.89 -27.22
CA PHE A 7 17.41 -0.32 -27.64
C PHE A 7 17.65 -1.40 -26.59
N ASN A 8 16.80 -1.44 -25.57
CA ASN A 8 16.72 -2.59 -24.71
C ASN A 8 16.18 -3.77 -25.53
N ARG A 9 16.86 -4.91 -25.47
CA ARG A 9 16.43 -6.15 -26.17
C ARG A 9 15.04 -6.62 -25.78
N VAL A 10 14.58 -6.21 -24.59
CA VAL A 10 13.29 -6.56 -24.02
C VAL A 10 12.73 -5.31 -23.36
N GLN A 11 11.47 -5.00 -23.62
CA GLN A 11 10.75 -3.90 -23.01
C GLN A 11 9.41 -4.40 -22.48
N ALA A 12 9.07 -4.08 -21.26
CA ALA A 12 7.72 -4.22 -20.73
C ALA A 12 7.00 -2.87 -20.88
N VAL A 13 5.82 -2.89 -21.50
CA VAL A 13 4.97 -1.71 -21.63
C VAL A 13 3.76 -1.88 -20.72
N ILE A 14 3.62 -1.01 -19.75
CA ILE A 14 2.50 -1.03 -18.81
C ILE A 14 1.44 -0.04 -19.31
N ASN A 15 0.22 -0.53 -19.48
CA ASN A 15 -0.92 0.29 -19.85
C ASN A 15 -1.80 0.52 -18.61
N LEU A 16 -1.71 1.72 -18.04
CA LEU A 16 -2.45 2.09 -16.83
C LEU A 16 -3.96 2.17 -17.07
N ASP A 17 -4.40 2.53 -18.27
CA ASP A 17 -5.84 2.57 -18.59
C ASP A 17 -6.46 1.18 -18.52
N ASN A 18 -5.75 0.15 -19.01
CA ASN A 18 -6.21 -1.23 -18.89
C ASN A 18 -6.35 -1.68 -17.41
N ILE A 19 -5.43 -1.23 -16.56
CA ILE A 19 -5.49 -1.51 -15.11
C ILE A 19 -6.72 -0.82 -14.52
N ARG A 20 -6.96 0.45 -14.82
CA ARG A 20 -8.15 1.18 -14.38
C ARG A 20 -9.45 0.52 -14.85
N ASP A 21 -9.52 0.12 -16.12
CA ASP A 21 -10.69 -0.55 -16.68
C ASP A 21 -10.99 -1.87 -15.98
N ASN A 22 -9.95 -2.65 -15.66
CA ASN A 22 -10.08 -3.89 -14.91
C ASN A 22 -10.63 -3.64 -13.50
N ILE A 23 -10.09 -2.67 -12.77
CA ILE A 23 -10.57 -2.30 -11.43
C ILE A 23 -12.02 -1.79 -11.50
N THR A 24 -12.33 -0.97 -12.49
CA THR A 24 -13.69 -0.46 -12.72
C THR A 24 -14.68 -1.60 -12.99
N ALA A 25 -14.29 -2.59 -13.79
CA ALA A 25 -15.10 -3.76 -14.03
C ALA A 25 -15.32 -4.59 -12.74
N MET A 26 -14.27 -4.78 -11.95
CA MET A 26 -14.37 -5.48 -10.65
C MET A 26 -15.29 -4.74 -9.68
N LYS A 27 -15.23 -3.40 -9.61
CA LYS A 27 -16.14 -2.61 -8.75
C LYS A 27 -17.61 -2.80 -9.08
N ARG A 28 -17.94 -3.05 -10.33
CA ARG A 28 -19.34 -3.32 -10.74
C ARG A 28 -19.85 -4.68 -10.29
N LEU A 29 -18.94 -5.60 -9.94
CA LEU A 29 -19.28 -6.96 -9.49
C LEU A 29 -19.41 -7.08 -7.97
N ILE A 30 -18.99 -6.05 -7.23
CA ILE A 30 -19.08 -6.04 -5.77
C ILE A 30 -20.26 -5.17 -5.32
N ASP A 31 -20.87 -5.54 -4.19
CA ASP A 31 -21.96 -4.76 -3.60
C ASP A 31 -21.48 -3.37 -3.17
N GLY A 32 -22.35 -2.37 -3.30
CA GLY A 32 -22.00 -0.94 -3.14
C GLY A 32 -21.38 -0.56 -1.78
N ASP A 33 -21.63 -1.34 -0.74
CA ASP A 33 -21.11 -1.09 0.61
C ASP A 33 -19.70 -1.66 0.85
N LYS A 34 -19.15 -2.42 -0.09
CA LYS A 34 -17.84 -3.05 0.07
C LYS A 34 -16.74 -2.10 -0.35
N LYS A 35 -15.67 -2.09 0.44
CA LYS A 35 -14.46 -1.34 0.14
C LYS A 35 -13.50 -2.19 -0.69
N MET A 36 -12.81 -1.53 -1.62
CA MET A 36 -11.82 -2.17 -2.47
C MET A 36 -10.41 -1.81 -2.00
N LEU A 37 -9.58 -2.83 -1.84
CA LEU A 37 -8.17 -2.70 -1.51
C LEU A 37 -7.34 -3.21 -2.70
N ALA A 38 -6.47 -2.37 -3.24
CA ALA A 38 -5.53 -2.77 -4.27
C ALA A 38 -4.21 -3.21 -3.65
N VAL A 39 -3.77 -4.42 -3.97
CA VAL A 39 -2.47 -4.95 -3.54
C VAL A 39 -1.42 -4.58 -4.58
N ILE A 40 -0.50 -3.69 -4.19
CA ILE A 40 0.54 -3.11 -5.06
C ILE A 40 1.97 -3.35 -4.52
N LYS A 41 2.15 -4.40 -3.73
CA LYS A 41 3.46 -4.83 -3.23
C LYS A 41 4.40 -5.24 -4.37
N ALA A 42 5.69 -5.32 -4.09
CA ALA A 42 6.73 -5.69 -5.05
C ALA A 42 6.65 -4.83 -6.33
N ASP A 43 6.63 -3.49 -6.14
CA ASP A 43 6.52 -2.51 -7.21
C ASP A 43 5.28 -2.75 -8.10
N ALA A 44 4.11 -2.98 -7.47
CA ALA A 44 2.87 -3.42 -8.13
C ALA A 44 3.11 -4.66 -9.02
N TYR A 45 3.87 -5.64 -8.50
CA TYR A 45 4.30 -6.84 -9.25
C TYR A 45 5.09 -6.49 -10.52
N GLY A 46 5.92 -5.44 -10.46
CA GLY A 46 6.72 -4.95 -11.57
C GLY A 46 5.97 -4.02 -12.54
N HIS A 47 4.81 -3.49 -12.14
CA HIS A 47 4.05 -2.56 -12.97
C HIS A 47 4.28 -1.07 -12.61
N GLY A 48 5.09 -0.80 -11.57
CA GLY A 48 5.29 0.54 -11.03
C GLY A 48 4.27 0.87 -9.94
N ALA A 49 4.68 0.79 -8.67
CA ALA A 49 3.74 0.93 -7.54
C ALA A 49 3.17 2.35 -7.45
N VAL A 50 3.99 3.35 -7.68
CA VAL A 50 3.57 4.77 -7.63
C VAL A 50 2.60 5.07 -8.76
N GLU A 51 2.95 4.74 -10.00
CA GLU A 51 2.13 4.99 -11.18
C GLU A 51 0.79 4.25 -11.10
N VAL A 52 0.80 3.02 -10.61
CA VAL A 52 -0.44 2.25 -10.39
C VAL A 52 -1.26 2.86 -9.27
N ALA A 53 -0.64 3.30 -8.17
CA ALA A 53 -1.35 3.94 -7.07
C ALA A 53 -2.02 5.25 -7.51
N GLU A 54 -1.29 6.11 -8.23
CA GLU A 54 -1.83 7.34 -8.80
C GLU A 54 -3.00 7.06 -9.75
N ALA A 55 -2.82 6.06 -10.63
CA ALA A 55 -3.86 5.68 -11.58
C ALA A 55 -5.12 5.12 -10.91
N LEU A 56 -5.04 4.55 -9.72
CA LEU A 56 -6.16 3.92 -9.02
C LEU A 56 -6.70 4.75 -7.87
N ASP A 57 -6.17 5.92 -7.58
CA ASP A 57 -6.49 6.69 -6.38
C ASP A 57 -7.98 7.02 -6.23
N ASP A 58 -8.67 7.32 -7.31
CA ASP A 58 -10.12 7.57 -7.34
C ASP A 58 -10.98 6.30 -7.33
N LEU A 59 -10.40 5.14 -7.58
CA LEU A 59 -11.12 3.88 -7.76
C LEU A 59 -11.09 2.97 -6.55
N VAL A 60 -10.07 3.04 -5.70
CA VAL A 60 -9.91 2.14 -4.55
C VAL A 60 -9.99 2.88 -3.23
N ASP A 61 -10.26 2.17 -2.14
CA ASP A 61 -10.35 2.74 -0.80
C ASP A 61 -9.04 2.61 -0.03
N PHE A 62 -8.22 1.61 -0.36
CA PHE A 62 -6.98 1.25 0.32
C PHE A 62 -5.94 0.75 -0.67
N PHE A 63 -4.68 0.91 -0.30
CA PHE A 63 -3.58 0.18 -0.90
C PHE A 63 -3.00 -0.83 0.10
N ALA A 64 -2.41 -1.91 -0.39
CA ALA A 64 -1.68 -2.87 0.43
C ALA A 64 -0.31 -3.16 -0.17
N VAL A 65 0.68 -3.21 0.71
CA VAL A 65 2.09 -3.44 0.41
C VAL A 65 2.64 -4.57 1.28
N ALA A 66 3.86 -5.03 1.01
CA ALA A 66 4.47 -6.11 1.78
C ALA A 66 5.12 -5.60 3.07
N PHE A 67 5.82 -4.46 3.04
CA PHE A 67 6.61 -3.93 4.15
C PHE A 67 6.69 -2.40 4.12
N ILE A 68 7.30 -1.84 5.16
CA ILE A 68 7.27 -0.40 5.42
C ILE A 68 7.93 0.44 4.32
N ASP A 69 9.03 -0.01 3.73
CA ASP A 69 9.74 0.77 2.71
C ASP A 69 8.86 1.06 1.48
N GLU A 70 8.05 0.07 1.05
CA GLU A 70 7.07 0.25 -0.02
C GLU A 70 5.99 1.28 0.36
N ALA A 71 5.53 1.25 1.62
CA ALA A 71 4.57 2.23 2.10
C ALA A 71 5.17 3.65 2.12
N LEU A 72 6.43 3.78 2.53
CA LEU A 72 7.13 5.06 2.54
C LEU A 72 7.36 5.62 1.14
N GLU A 73 7.61 4.75 0.15
CA GLU A 73 7.70 5.15 -1.25
C GLU A 73 6.39 5.80 -1.72
N LEU A 74 5.26 5.17 -1.46
CA LEU A 74 3.95 5.72 -1.79
C LEU A 74 3.68 7.06 -1.06
N ARG A 75 4.05 7.16 0.21
CA ARG A 75 3.90 8.42 0.98
C ARG A 75 4.76 9.55 0.42
N ARG A 76 6.01 9.26 -0.04
CA ARG A 76 6.87 10.25 -0.71
C ARG A 76 6.30 10.72 -2.05
N ALA A 77 5.51 9.88 -2.70
CA ALA A 77 4.75 10.22 -3.91
C ALA A 77 3.40 10.92 -3.61
N ASN A 78 3.16 11.32 -2.36
CA ASN A 78 1.93 11.99 -1.90
C ASN A 78 0.65 11.14 -2.07
N ILE A 79 0.77 9.83 -1.97
CA ILE A 79 -0.40 8.95 -1.90
C ILE A 79 -0.93 8.98 -0.46
N ASP A 80 -2.06 9.64 -0.25
CA ASP A 80 -2.67 9.85 1.07
C ASP A 80 -3.63 8.73 1.51
N LYS A 81 -4.04 7.88 0.59
CA LYS A 81 -4.93 6.76 0.90
C LYS A 81 -4.37 5.87 2.01
N PRO A 82 -5.25 5.25 2.80
CA PRO A 82 -4.82 4.29 3.80
C PRO A 82 -4.00 3.16 3.18
N ILE A 83 -2.84 2.89 3.78
CA ILE A 83 -1.94 1.82 3.35
C ILE A 83 -1.90 0.75 4.42
N LEU A 84 -2.05 -0.50 4.01
CA LEU A 84 -1.95 -1.69 4.83
C LEU A 84 -0.65 -2.43 4.52
N ILE A 85 0.13 -2.78 5.54
CA ILE A 85 1.25 -3.72 5.40
C ILE A 85 0.73 -5.13 5.67
N LEU A 86 0.88 -6.01 4.68
CA LEU A 86 0.43 -7.40 4.74
C LEU A 86 1.45 -8.31 5.43
N GLY A 87 2.74 -7.97 5.35
CA GLY A 87 3.81 -8.71 5.96
C GLY A 87 4.00 -8.36 7.45
N TYR A 88 4.93 -9.07 8.08
CA TYR A 88 5.35 -8.76 9.44
C TYR A 88 6.05 -7.39 9.48
N THR A 89 5.74 -6.61 10.51
CA THR A 89 6.39 -5.33 10.78
C THR A 89 7.21 -5.45 12.05
N ASP A 90 8.51 -5.24 11.95
CA ASP A 90 9.40 -5.27 13.10
C ASP A 90 9.10 -4.10 14.05
N PRO A 91 9.17 -4.29 15.38
CA PRO A 91 8.96 -3.21 16.34
C PRO A 91 9.88 -2.00 16.15
N SER A 92 11.05 -2.16 15.56
CA SER A 92 11.96 -1.04 15.22
C SER A 92 11.35 -0.06 14.21
N ASP A 93 10.36 -0.49 13.43
CA ASP A 93 9.67 0.33 12.42
C ASP A 93 8.40 1.02 12.95
N TYR A 94 7.99 0.75 14.18
CA TYR A 94 6.72 1.25 14.71
C TYR A 94 6.64 2.79 14.75
N GLU A 95 7.75 3.47 14.97
CA GLU A 95 7.76 4.94 14.90
C GLU A 95 7.41 5.43 13.49
N LEU A 96 7.94 4.79 12.45
CA LEU A 96 7.61 5.09 11.05
C LEU A 96 6.14 4.78 10.74
N ILE A 97 5.64 3.64 11.23
CA ILE A 97 4.23 3.25 11.11
C ILE A 97 3.31 4.37 11.62
N ILE A 98 3.60 4.89 12.80
CA ILE A 98 2.80 5.95 13.43
C ILE A 98 2.95 7.27 12.67
N ARG A 99 4.18 7.69 12.37
CA ARG A 99 4.47 8.97 11.70
C ARG A 99 3.84 9.09 10.32
N TYR A 100 3.81 8.00 9.57
CA TYR A 100 3.32 7.97 8.20
C TYR A 100 1.88 7.43 8.07
N ASP A 101 1.19 7.26 9.18
CA ASP A 101 -0.21 6.76 9.24
C ASP A 101 -0.40 5.50 8.36
N VAL A 102 0.47 4.52 8.57
CA VAL A 102 0.40 3.21 7.92
C VAL A 102 -0.23 2.20 8.88
N ARG A 103 -0.89 1.18 8.37
CA ARG A 103 -1.59 0.16 9.15
C ARG A 103 -0.85 -1.18 9.04
N PRO A 104 -0.10 -1.60 10.06
CA PRO A 104 0.51 -2.92 10.05
C PRO A 104 -0.53 -4.00 10.33
N ALA A 105 -0.35 -5.18 9.72
CA ALA A 105 -1.03 -6.37 10.15
C ALA A 105 -0.45 -6.82 11.51
N MET A 106 -1.34 -7.16 12.46
CA MET A 106 -0.96 -7.65 13.78
C MET A 106 -1.30 -9.12 13.90
N TYR A 107 -0.35 -9.89 14.42
CA TYR A 107 -0.44 -11.33 14.60
C TYR A 107 -0.33 -11.72 16.07
N GLU A 108 0.39 -10.93 16.86
CA GLU A 108 0.67 -11.20 18.26
C GLU A 108 0.17 -10.06 19.16
N VAL A 109 -0.35 -10.41 20.33
CA VAL A 109 -0.85 -9.43 21.31
C VAL A 109 0.28 -8.54 21.85
N ASP A 110 1.46 -9.13 22.08
CA ASP A 110 2.63 -8.41 22.60
C ASP A 110 3.10 -7.31 21.62
N ASP A 111 3.05 -7.56 20.34
CA ASP A 111 3.42 -6.58 19.32
C ASP A 111 2.39 -5.46 19.22
N ALA A 112 1.11 -5.80 19.32
CA ALA A 112 0.05 -4.80 19.41
C ALA A 112 0.19 -3.91 20.65
N GLN A 113 0.59 -4.49 21.80
CA GLN A 113 0.84 -3.74 23.04
C GLN A 113 2.03 -2.79 22.88
N LYS A 114 3.17 -3.24 22.33
CA LYS A 114 4.34 -2.38 22.06
C LYS A 114 3.99 -1.20 21.17
N LEU A 115 3.24 -1.44 20.09
CA LEU A 115 2.79 -0.37 19.20
C LEU A 115 1.85 0.61 19.90
N SER A 116 0.95 0.10 20.75
CA SER A 116 0.04 0.92 21.56
C SER A 116 0.81 1.80 22.54
N ASP A 117 1.78 1.25 23.26
CA ASP A 117 2.58 1.99 24.24
C ASP A 117 3.39 3.12 23.57
N LEU A 118 3.96 2.84 22.40
CA LEU A 118 4.65 3.84 21.61
C LEU A 118 3.68 4.94 21.12
N ALA A 119 2.51 4.58 20.63
CA ALA A 119 1.51 5.56 20.18
C ALA A 119 1.06 6.48 21.33
N VAL A 120 0.88 5.92 22.54
CA VAL A 120 0.57 6.69 23.75
C VAL A 120 1.71 7.67 24.08
N SER A 121 2.97 7.22 24.03
CA SER A 121 4.13 8.08 24.26
C SER A 121 4.26 9.22 23.26
N MET A 122 3.80 9.01 22.04
CA MET A 122 3.74 10.00 20.96
C MET A 122 2.45 10.85 20.99
N ASN A 123 1.60 10.68 22.00
CA ASN A 123 0.30 11.34 22.14
C ASN A 123 -0.61 11.21 20.90
N THR A 124 -0.66 10.01 20.33
CA THR A 124 -1.44 9.69 19.13
C THR A 124 -2.07 8.31 19.23
N LYS A 125 -2.71 7.86 18.14
CA LYS A 125 -3.29 6.52 18.03
C LYS A 125 -2.68 5.82 16.83
N ALA A 126 -2.23 4.58 17.01
CA ALA A 126 -1.87 3.71 15.92
C ALA A 126 -3.12 3.04 15.33
N LYS A 127 -3.14 2.88 14.02
CA LYS A 127 -4.14 2.11 13.30
C LYS A 127 -3.53 0.76 12.95
N ILE A 128 -4.26 -0.30 13.18
CA ILE A 128 -3.81 -1.67 12.88
C ILE A 128 -4.82 -2.38 11.98
N CYS A 129 -4.40 -3.45 11.36
CA CYS A 129 -5.26 -4.44 10.74
C CYS A 129 -5.10 -5.78 11.47
N LEU A 130 -6.19 -6.34 11.94
CA LEU A 130 -6.21 -7.68 12.51
C LEU A 130 -6.53 -8.66 11.38
N LEU A 131 -5.52 -9.43 10.98
CA LEU A 131 -5.69 -10.52 10.04
C LEU A 131 -5.96 -11.81 10.82
N TYR A 132 -7.12 -12.40 10.61
CA TYR A 132 -7.48 -13.70 11.17
C TYR A 132 -8.01 -14.59 10.05
N THR A 133 -7.72 -15.88 10.17
CA THR A 133 -8.25 -16.88 9.26
C THR A 133 -9.71 -17.16 9.61
N SER A 134 -10.55 -17.13 8.63
CA SER A 134 -11.91 -17.64 8.73
C SER A 134 -11.92 -19.16 8.66
#